data_c87fdcc043be8ce98f302aa9b19ebd24
#
_entry.id   c87fdcc043be8ce98f302aa9b19ebd24
#
_cell.length_a   1.000
_cell.length_b   1.000
_cell.length_c   1.000
_cell.angle_alpha   90.00
_cell.angle_beta   90.00
_cell.angle_gamma   90.00
#
_symmetry.space_group_name_H-M   'P 1'
#
loop_
_entity.id
_entity.type
_entity.pdbx_description
1 polymer ?
#
loop_
_entity_poly.entity_id
_entity_poly.type
_entity_poly.pdbx_seq_one_letter_code
_entity_poly.pdbx_strand_id
1 'polypeptide(L)'
;MKKFLVLSVLCSLIACSSSSATKEDKPEEQQPKNVYRNPVIDYSLPDPSVFEGDDGYYYLYATEDIRNLPIYRSRNLVDWEYVGTAFTDRTRPDF
;
A
#
# COMPACT_ATOMS: atom_id res chain seq x y z
N MET A 1 -51.78 28.32 56.96
CA MET A 1 -50.87 27.16 57.15
C MET A 1 -50.49 26.64 55.79
N LYS A 2 -49.36 27.02 55.38
CA LYS A 2 -48.82 26.60 54.06
C LYS A 2 -47.81 25.50 54.28
N LYS A 3 -48.17 24.32 53.84
CA LYS A 3 -47.27 23.19 53.84
C LYS A 3 -46.35 23.32 52.63
N PHE A 4 -45.11 23.61 52.88
CA PHE A 4 -44.09 23.53 51.83
C PHE A 4 -43.74 22.07 51.58
N LEU A 5 -44.16 21.64 50.43
CA LEU A 5 -43.72 20.32 49.92
C LEU A 5 -42.32 20.50 49.36
N VAL A 6 -41.33 20.04 50.08
CA VAL A 6 -39.97 19.98 49.57
C VAL A 6 -39.93 18.81 48.63
N LEU A 7 -40.00 19.13 47.35
CA LEU A 7 -39.79 18.14 46.32
C LEU A 7 -38.26 17.88 46.22
N SER A 8 -37.83 16.82 46.86
CA SER A 8 -36.48 16.33 46.71
C SER A 8 -36.31 15.83 45.29
N VAL A 9 -35.67 16.63 44.47
CA VAL A 9 -35.23 16.18 43.16
C VAL A 9 -34.03 15.26 43.37
N LEU A 10 -34.29 13.98 43.32
CA LEU A 10 -33.25 12.98 43.30
C LEU A 10 -32.60 13.02 41.92
N CYS A 11 -31.51 13.74 41.81
CA CYS A 11 -30.65 13.71 40.62
C CYS A 11 -30.00 12.33 40.54
N SER A 12 -30.61 11.42 39.81
CA SER A 12 -29.96 10.18 39.43
C SER A 12 -28.85 10.52 38.45
N LEU A 13 -27.66 10.52 38.97
CA LEU A 13 -26.45 10.53 38.13
C LEU A 13 -26.41 9.23 37.35
N ILE A 14 -26.90 9.32 36.14
CA ILE A 14 -26.58 8.25 35.16
C ILE A 14 -25.12 8.39 34.85
N ALA A 15 -24.31 7.57 35.49
CA ALA A 15 -22.94 7.39 35.06
C ALA A 15 -22.98 6.71 33.70
N CYS A 16 -22.89 7.49 32.65
CA CYS A 16 -22.53 6.95 31.36
C CYS A 16 -21.11 6.42 31.46
N SER A 17 -20.98 5.15 31.76
CA SER A 17 -19.73 4.44 31.49
C SER A 17 -19.63 4.34 29.98
N SER A 18 -19.11 5.37 29.36
CA SER A 18 -18.56 5.26 28.02
C SER A 18 -17.36 4.33 28.16
N SER A 19 -17.57 3.07 27.89
CA SER A 19 -16.48 2.20 27.54
C SER A 19 -15.91 2.71 26.22
N SER A 20 -15.03 3.68 26.31
CA SER A 20 -14.15 3.99 25.21
C SER A 20 -13.34 2.72 25.00
N ALA A 21 -13.71 1.95 23.96
CA ALA A 21 -12.83 0.96 23.42
C ALA A 21 -11.60 1.73 23.00
N THR A 22 -10.58 1.69 23.82
CA THR A 22 -9.26 2.10 23.49
C THR A 22 -8.87 1.17 22.34
N LYS A 23 -8.98 1.67 21.11
CA LYS A 23 -8.22 1.07 20.02
C LYS A 23 -6.80 1.16 20.53
N GLU A 24 -6.24 0.03 20.89
CA GLU A 24 -4.82 -0.10 20.97
C GLU A 24 -4.32 0.28 19.59
N ASP A 25 -3.88 1.52 19.45
CA ASP A 25 -3.01 1.91 18.37
C ASP A 25 -1.78 1.01 18.54
N LYS A 26 -1.84 -0.11 17.84
CA LYS A 26 -0.65 -0.88 17.56
C LYS A 26 0.35 0.12 17.01
N PRO A 27 1.49 0.33 17.64
CA PRO A 27 2.47 1.26 17.11
C PRO A 27 2.69 0.84 15.66
N GLU A 28 2.31 1.70 14.74
CA GLU A 28 2.66 1.56 13.36
C GLU A 28 4.18 1.57 13.38
N GLU A 29 4.76 0.40 13.23
CA GLU A 29 6.20 0.22 13.18
C GLU A 29 6.65 1.03 11.99
N GLN A 30 7.07 2.26 12.26
CA GLN A 30 7.58 3.16 11.25
C GLN A 30 8.80 2.48 10.66
N GLN A 31 8.57 1.79 9.54
CA GLN A 31 9.68 1.22 8.78
C GLN A 31 10.65 2.36 8.47
N PRO A 32 11.92 2.20 8.81
CA PRO A 32 12.89 3.23 8.52
C PRO A 32 12.80 3.57 7.04
N LYS A 33 12.72 4.85 6.75
CA LYS A 33 12.37 5.48 5.47
C LYS A 33 13.27 5.08 4.28
N ASN A 34 14.28 4.24 4.53
CA ASN A 34 15.29 3.81 3.56
C ASN A 34 15.54 2.30 3.54
N VAL A 35 14.57 1.49 3.99
CA VAL A 35 14.71 0.03 3.96
C VAL A 35 13.76 -0.54 2.93
N TYR A 36 14.31 -1.34 2.04
CA TYR A 36 13.54 -2.14 1.09
C TYR A 36 13.77 -3.63 1.39
N ARG A 37 12.91 -4.46 0.87
CA ARG A 37 13.02 -5.92 0.97
C ARG A 37 13.29 -6.52 -0.40
N ASN A 38 14.14 -7.54 -0.45
CA ASN A 38 14.31 -8.37 -1.63
C ASN A 38 13.39 -9.60 -1.57
N PRO A 39 12.85 -10.05 -2.70
CA PRO A 39 12.95 -9.40 -4.01
C PRO A 39 12.11 -8.12 -4.10
N VAL A 40 12.56 -7.13 -4.84
CA VAL A 40 11.79 -5.89 -5.11
C VAL A 40 10.67 -6.12 -6.12
N ILE A 41 10.74 -7.18 -6.89
CA ILE A 41 9.67 -7.71 -7.73
C ILE A 41 9.55 -9.20 -7.40
N ASP A 42 8.44 -9.60 -6.81
CA ASP A 42 8.16 -11.00 -6.48
C ASP A 42 7.50 -11.71 -7.68
N TYR A 43 8.22 -11.74 -8.76
CA TYR A 43 7.83 -12.35 -10.00
C TYR A 43 9.05 -12.83 -10.79
N SER A 44 8.91 -13.89 -11.57
CA SER A 44 10.03 -14.39 -12.39
C SER A 44 10.27 -13.45 -13.57
N LEU A 45 11.43 -12.82 -13.58
CA LEU A 45 11.89 -11.91 -14.63
C LEU A 45 13.34 -12.24 -14.99
N PRO A 46 13.57 -13.33 -15.76
CA PRO A 46 14.91 -13.70 -16.14
C PRO A 46 15.56 -12.66 -17.06
N ASP A 47 16.86 -12.57 -17.01
CA ASP A 47 17.71 -11.69 -17.83
C ASP A 47 17.24 -10.22 -17.83
N PRO A 48 16.99 -9.61 -16.65
CA PRO A 48 16.47 -8.26 -16.59
C PRO A 48 17.49 -7.24 -17.09
N SER A 49 17.01 -6.27 -17.85
CA SER A 49 17.75 -5.08 -18.27
C SER A 49 17.05 -3.83 -17.80
N VAL A 50 17.77 -2.92 -17.17
CA VAL A 50 17.23 -1.67 -16.63
C VAL A 50 17.93 -0.49 -17.27
N PHE A 51 17.18 0.52 -17.65
CA PHE A 51 17.71 1.80 -18.10
C PHE A 51 16.89 2.96 -17.52
N GLU A 52 17.48 4.13 -17.45
CA GLU A 52 16.82 5.38 -17.04
C GLU A 52 16.23 6.07 -18.26
N GLY A 53 14.92 6.36 -18.22
CA GLY A 53 14.24 7.10 -19.24
C GLY A 53 14.33 8.62 -19.03
N ASP A 54 14.14 9.39 -20.09
CA ASP A 54 14.16 10.87 -20.04
C ASP A 54 12.98 11.45 -19.22
N ASP A 55 11.99 10.63 -18.90
CA ASP A 55 10.81 10.99 -18.11
C ASP A 55 11.00 10.83 -16.58
N GLY A 56 12.21 10.47 -16.15
CA GLY A 56 12.56 10.24 -14.75
C GLY A 56 12.09 8.91 -14.19
N TYR A 57 11.71 7.97 -15.05
CA TYR A 57 11.46 6.59 -14.68
C TYR A 57 12.62 5.68 -15.07
N TYR A 58 12.85 4.68 -14.28
CA TYR A 58 13.63 3.50 -14.65
C TYR A 58 12.69 2.49 -15.28
N TYR A 59 13.11 1.91 -16.40
CA TYR A 59 12.39 0.87 -17.10
C TYR A 59 13.14 -0.44 -17.04
N LEU A 60 12.43 -1.50 -16.75
CA LEU A 60 12.95 -2.85 -16.71
C LEU A 60 12.29 -3.68 -17.81
N TYR A 61 13.10 -4.32 -18.60
CA TYR A 61 12.71 -5.33 -19.58
C TYR A 61 13.29 -6.66 -19.16
N ALA A 62 12.53 -7.73 -19.34
CA ALA A 62 13.01 -9.07 -19.03
C ALA A 62 12.66 -10.05 -20.16
N THR A 63 13.47 -11.09 -20.31
CA THR A 63 13.11 -12.26 -21.06
C THR A 63 12.15 -13.10 -20.21
N GLU A 64 11.40 -13.90 -20.79
CA GLU A 64 10.12 -14.41 -20.45
C GLU A 64 9.90 -15.35 -19.29
N ASP A 65 8.80 -15.17 -18.58
CA ASP A 65 7.79 -16.21 -18.33
C ASP A 65 6.43 -15.80 -18.94
N ILE A 66 6.26 -14.55 -19.20
CA ILE A 66 5.14 -14.01 -19.98
C ILE A 66 5.70 -13.70 -21.36
N ARG A 67 5.21 -14.38 -22.37
CA ARG A 67 5.51 -14.08 -23.78
C ARG A 67 5.45 -12.57 -24.01
N ASN A 68 6.25 -12.07 -24.93
CA ASN A 68 6.20 -10.70 -25.42
C ASN A 68 6.99 -9.66 -24.64
N LEU A 69 7.96 -10.05 -23.85
CA LEU A 69 8.91 -9.14 -23.20
C LEU A 69 8.21 -8.18 -22.22
N PRO A 70 7.99 -8.57 -20.97
CA PRO A 70 7.34 -7.72 -19.98
C PRO A 70 8.14 -6.47 -19.67
N ILE A 71 7.41 -5.37 -19.41
CA ILE A 71 7.98 -4.07 -19.08
C ILE A 71 7.44 -3.63 -17.73
N TYR A 72 8.35 -3.25 -16.85
CA TYR A 72 8.07 -2.60 -15.58
C TYR A 72 8.72 -1.22 -15.54
N ARG A 73 8.19 -0.33 -14.72
CA ARG A 73 8.83 0.96 -14.45
C ARG A 73 8.85 1.26 -12.97
N SER A 74 9.81 2.09 -12.56
CA SER A 74 9.97 2.56 -11.18
C SER A 74 10.56 3.96 -11.16
N ARG A 75 10.25 4.73 -10.11
CA ARG A 75 10.93 6.01 -9.85
C ARG A 75 12.11 5.87 -8.89
N ASN A 76 12.22 4.77 -8.17
CA ASN A 76 13.15 4.60 -7.07
C ASN A 76 13.90 3.27 -7.07
N LEU A 77 13.71 2.43 -8.09
CA LEU A 77 14.28 1.08 -8.22
C LEU A 77 13.81 0.06 -7.16
N VAL A 78 12.81 0.42 -6.37
CA VAL A 78 12.24 -0.42 -5.30
C VAL A 78 10.79 -0.75 -5.59
N ASP A 79 9.99 0.28 -5.88
CA ASP A 79 8.57 0.15 -6.17
C ASP A 79 8.38 0.07 -7.68
N TRP A 80 8.06 -1.12 -8.17
CA TRP A 80 7.92 -1.41 -9.59
C TRP A 80 6.47 -1.57 -9.99
N GLU A 81 6.10 -0.97 -11.09
CA GLU A 81 4.79 -1.02 -11.70
C GLU A 81 4.86 -1.72 -13.04
N TYR A 82 3.99 -2.72 -13.26
CA TYR A 82 3.85 -3.35 -14.56
C TYR A 82 3.21 -2.37 -15.56
N VAL A 83 3.86 -2.20 -16.69
CA VAL A 83 3.40 -1.26 -17.74
C VAL A 83 2.72 -1.98 -18.90
N GLY A 84 3.21 -3.15 -19.24
CA GLY A 84 2.75 -3.93 -20.38
C GLY A 84 3.84 -4.80 -20.95
N THR A 85 3.76 -5.07 -22.24
CA THR A 85 4.73 -5.87 -22.97
C THR A 85 5.26 -5.11 -24.19
N ALA A 86 6.50 -5.37 -24.60
CA ALA A 86 7.11 -4.75 -25.78
C ALA A 86 6.45 -5.23 -27.08
N PHE A 87 5.98 -6.47 -27.09
CA PHE A 87 5.32 -7.08 -28.24
C PHE A 87 3.90 -7.51 -27.91
N THR A 88 3.16 -7.84 -28.92
CA THR A 88 1.89 -8.56 -28.84
C THR A 88 2.03 -9.89 -29.56
N ASP A 89 1.06 -10.77 -29.47
CA ASP A 89 1.07 -12.04 -30.22
C ASP A 89 1.12 -11.83 -31.74
N ARG A 90 0.71 -10.65 -32.20
CA ARG A 90 0.76 -10.27 -33.63
C ARG A 90 2.07 -9.64 -34.07
N THR A 91 2.78 -9.02 -33.14
CA THR A 91 3.98 -8.23 -33.45
C THR A 91 5.27 -8.90 -32.97
N ARG A 92 5.14 -10.02 -32.28
CA ARG A 92 6.28 -10.79 -31.83
C ARG A 92 7.02 -11.37 -33.05
N PRO A 93 8.35 -11.22 -33.08
CA PRO A 93 9.16 -11.83 -34.14
C PRO A 93 9.06 -13.35 -34.12
N ASP A 94 8.97 -13.93 -35.30
CA ASP A 94 9.14 -15.37 -35.50
C ASP A 94 10.63 -15.68 -35.65
N PHE A 95 11.16 -16.41 -34.72
CA PHE A 95 12.52 -16.95 -34.81
C PHE A 95 12.48 -18.47 -34.89
#